data_b709ba8090b0ad3234f617bdd40ca2ea
#
_entry.id   b709ba8090b0ad3234f617bdd40ca2ea
#
_cell.length_a   1.000
_cell.length_b   1.000
_cell.length_c   1.000
_cell.angle_alpha   90.00
_cell.angle_beta   90.00
_cell.angle_gamma   90.00
#
_symmetry.space_group_name_H-M   'P 1'
#
loop_
_entity.id
_entity.type
_entity.pdbx_description
1 polymer ?
#
loop_
_entity_poly.entity_id
_entity_poly.type
_entity_poly.pdbx_seq_one_letter_code
_entity_poly.pdbx_strand_id
1 'polypeptide(L)'
;MRQNLRALYDHLVPHLGRWRAEILDGRLIVSPLGTPENQWMALLLADAFLPLARERGWRVYPGLDVCLPGSRDPFEPDFVMAPKDAPRWGVREVFTDGLVMVGEIVSPGSAEDDRDKKPGIYAGGGVPVMLLVDPLSEPPTVTVFSGLQDGRYTESASVEMGKSLHIPEPVDFELDTVIFLED
;
A
#
# COMPACT_ATOMS: atom_id res chain seq x y z
N MET A 1 -8.30 11.69 -21.93
CA MET A 1 -9.20 10.92 -21.05
C MET A 1 -8.70 10.92 -19.59
N ARG A 2 -7.43 10.64 -19.29
CA ARG A 2 -6.88 10.65 -17.90
C ARG A 2 -7.02 12.00 -17.17
N GLN A 3 -6.79 13.14 -17.84
CA GLN A 3 -6.97 14.47 -17.21
C GLN A 3 -8.41 14.73 -16.72
N ASN A 4 -9.41 14.14 -17.35
CA ASN A 4 -10.82 14.25 -16.93
C ASN A 4 -11.11 13.43 -15.65
N LEU A 5 -10.45 12.27 -15.48
CA LEU A 5 -10.65 11.43 -14.28
C LEU A 5 -10.02 12.06 -13.04
N ARG A 6 -8.83 12.66 -13.17
CA ARG A 6 -8.21 13.38 -12.05
C ARG A 6 -9.06 14.58 -11.61
N ALA A 7 -9.57 15.37 -12.55
CA ALA A 7 -10.47 16.49 -12.22
C ALA A 7 -11.77 16.02 -11.57
N LEU A 8 -12.31 14.87 -12.00
CA LEU A 8 -13.48 14.25 -11.38
C LEU A 8 -13.16 13.78 -9.95
N TYR A 9 -12.03 13.13 -9.75
CA TYR A 9 -11.55 12.73 -8.42
C TYR A 9 -11.43 13.94 -7.49
N ASP A 10 -10.73 15.00 -7.91
CA ASP A 10 -10.54 16.23 -7.12
C ASP A 10 -11.87 16.89 -6.75
N HIS A 11 -12.88 16.77 -7.61
CA HIS A 11 -14.23 17.27 -7.35
C HIS A 11 -15.00 16.38 -6.35
N LEU A 12 -14.87 15.06 -6.44
CA LEU A 12 -15.65 14.11 -5.64
C LEU A 12 -15.11 13.95 -4.23
N VAL A 13 -13.78 13.85 -4.06
CA VAL A 13 -13.15 13.50 -2.78
C VAL A 13 -13.61 14.37 -1.60
N PRO A 14 -13.79 15.69 -1.71
CA PRO A 14 -14.30 16.50 -0.60
C PRO A 14 -15.71 16.12 -0.13
N HIS A 15 -16.47 15.38 -0.96
CA HIS A 15 -17.87 15.03 -0.71
C HIS A 15 -18.07 13.55 -0.35
N LEU A 16 -17.02 12.72 -0.45
CA LEU A 16 -17.12 11.26 -0.24
C LEU A 16 -17.26 10.88 1.25
N GLY A 17 -16.95 11.78 2.17
CA GLY A 17 -17.04 11.50 3.60
C GLY A 17 -16.12 10.35 4.01
N ARG A 18 -16.69 9.18 4.27
CA ARG A 18 -15.96 7.97 4.71
C ARG A 18 -15.70 6.96 3.58
N TRP A 19 -15.80 7.37 2.31
CA TRP A 19 -15.50 6.53 1.17
C TRP A 19 -14.10 6.84 0.64
N ARG A 20 -13.41 5.82 0.14
CA ARG A 20 -12.15 5.96 -0.59
C ARG A 20 -12.42 6.17 -2.07
N ALA A 21 -11.52 6.86 -2.76
CA ALA A 21 -11.53 6.97 -4.21
C ALA A 21 -10.12 6.81 -4.76
N GLU A 22 -9.98 5.98 -5.79
CA GLU A 22 -8.71 5.67 -6.46
C GLU A 22 -8.88 5.75 -7.97
N ILE A 23 -7.81 6.03 -8.70
CA ILE A 23 -7.80 5.93 -10.16
C ILE A 23 -6.91 4.75 -10.55
N LEU A 24 -7.54 3.64 -10.92
CA LEU A 24 -6.89 2.39 -11.28
C LEU A 24 -7.18 2.05 -12.74
N ASP A 25 -6.14 1.88 -13.55
CA ASP A 25 -6.24 1.55 -14.99
C ASP A 25 -7.22 2.45 -15.77
N GLY A 26 -7.20 3.76 -15.47
CA GLY A 26 -8.08 4.72 -16.14
C GLY A 26 -9.55 4.60 -15.75
N ARG A 27 -9.86 4.03 -14.58
CA ARG A 27 -11.18 3.97 -13.96
C ARG A 27 -11.13 4.64 -12.60
N LEU A 28 -12.16 5.42 -12.27
CA LEU A 28 -12.38 5.92 -10.92
C LEU A 28 -13.14 4.85 -10.13
N ILE A 29 -12.52 4.36 -9.08
CA ILE A 29 -13.10 3.37 -8.17
C ILE A 29 -13.44 4.09 -6.87
N VAL A 30 -14.66 3.92 -6.41
CA VAL A 30 -15.12 4.44 -5.11
C VAL A 30 -15.54 3.25 -4.26
N SER A 31 -14.92 3.09 -3.11
CA SER A 31 -15.14 1.97 -2.20
C SER A 31 -15.38 2.45 -0.76
N PRO A 32 -16.14 1.69 0.04
CA PRO A 32 -16.21 1.96 1.47
C PRO A 32 -14.84 1.75 2.12
N LEU A 33 -14.67 2.29 3.33
CA LEU A 33 -13.51 1.94 4.16
C LEU A 33 -13.49 0.42 4.41
N GLY A 34 -12.29 -0.12 4.62
CA GLY A 34 -12.09 -1.53 4.93
C GLY A 34 -12.90 -1.98 6.16
N THR A 35 -13.15 -3.29 6.25
CA THR A 35 -13.82 -3.90 7.40
C THR A 35 -13.01 -3.69 8.69
N PRO A 36 -13.61 -3.89 9.88
CA PRO A 36 -12.85 -3.83 11.13
C PRO A 36 -11.61 -4.72 11.13
N GLU A 37 -11.69 -5.91 10.55
CA GLU A 37 -10.58 -6.87 10.45
C GLU A 37 -9.45 -6.31 9.58
N ASN A 38 -9.77 -5.72 8.42
CA ASN A 38 -8.77 -5.08 7.55
C ASN A 38 -8.09 -3.89 8.25
N GLN A 39 -8.88 -3.06 8.95
CA GLN A 39 -8.33 -1.92 9.69
C GLN A 39 -7.44 -2.39 10.85
N TRP A 40 -7.83 -3.49 11.53
CA TRP A 40 -7.04 -4.07 12.59
C TRP A 40 -5.70 -4.62 12.06
N MET A 41 -5.72 -5.37 10.97
CA MET A 41 -4.48 -5.85 10.32
C MET A 41 -3.58 -4.69 9.87
N ALA A 42 -4.14 -3.60 9.34
CA ALA A 42 -3.37 -2.41 8.99
C ALA A 42 -2.71 -1.77 10.21
N LEU A 43 -3.40 -1.76 11.35
CA LEU A 43 -2.84 -1.27 12.61
C LEU A 43 -1.72 -2.17 13.14
N LEU A 44 -1.90 -3.50 13.11
CA LEU A 44 -0.87 -4.46 13.51
C LEU A 44 0.40 -4.32 12.65
N LEU A 45 0.21 -4.16 11.34
CA LEU A 45 1.31 -3.90 10.42
C LEU A 45 2.03 -2.58 10.76
N ALA A 46 1.27 -1.53 11.04
CA ALA A 46 1.84 -0.24 11.43
C ALA A 46 2.62 -0.34 12.75
N ASP A 47 2.10 -1.05 13.73
CA ASP A 47 2.77 -1.25 15.03
C ASP A 47 4.08 -2.03 14.87
N ALA A 48 4.09 -3.09 14.07
CA ALA A 48 5.28 -3.90 13.81
C ALA A 48 6.43 -3.07 13.20
N PHE A 49 6.13 -2.15 12.30
CA PHE A 49 7.15 -1.32 11.64
C PHE A 49 7.47 -0.01 12.35
N LEU A 50 6.67 0.42 13.31
CA LEU A 50 6.85 1.71 13.98
C LEU A 50 8.20 1.86 14.70
N PRO A 51 8.77 0.85 15.41
CA PRO A 51 10.10 0.94 16.01
C PRO A 51 11.19 1.19 14.96
N LEU A 52 11.22 0.41 13.89
CA LEU A 52 12.17 0.55 12.80
C LEU A 52 12.05 1.92 12.11
N ALA A 53 10.83 2.36 11.84
CA ALA A 53 10.57 3.66 11.22
C ALA A 53 11.12 4.81 12.08
N ARG A 54 10.94 4.75 13.39
CA ARG A 54 11.50 5.74 14.33
C ARG A 54 13.03 5.77 14.31
N GLU A 55 13.66 4.61 14.31
CA GLU A 55 15.11 4.46 14.25
C GLU A 55 15.69 5.07 12.98
N ARG A 56 15.07 4.80 11.83
CA ARG A 56 15.49 5.26 10.50
C ARG A 56 15.00 6.67 10.12
N GLY A 57 14.28 7.34 11.01
CA GLY A 57 13.72 8.68 10.74
C GLY A 57 12.57 8.69 9.75
N TRP A 58 11.92 7.56 9.53
CA TRP A 58 10.73 7.41 8.71
C TRP A 58 9.44 7.63 9.50
N ARG A 59 8.33 7.63 8.80
CA ARG A 59 6.96 7.66 9.35
C ARG A 59 6.16 6.51 8.80
N VAL A 60 5.25 6.01 9.62
CA VAL A 60 4.24 5.00 9.26
C VAL A 60 2.88 5.65 9.24
N TYR A 61 2.09 5.32 8.24
CA TYR A 61 0.73 5.81 8.06
C TYR A 61 -0.20 4.62 7.77
N PRO A 62 -1.20 4.35 8.63
CA PRO A 62 -2.31 3.47 8.29
C PRO A 62 -3.29 4.27 7.41
N GLY A 63 -3.24 4.03 6.10
CA GLY A 63 -3.99 4.81 5.11
C GLY A 63 -3.38 6.20 4.86
N LEU A 64 -2.92 6.43 3.65
CA LEU A 64 -2.39 7.72 3.21
C LEU A 64 -2.69 7.90 1.73
N ASP A 65 -3.19 9.06 1.36
CA ASP A 65 -3.32 9.42 -0.06
C ASP A 65 -1.93 9.48 -0.70
N VAL A 66 -1.69 8.67 -1.71
CA VAL A 66 -0.49 8.69 -2.54
C VAL A 66 -0.85 8.91 -3.99
N CYS A 67 0.07 9.40 -4.81
CA CYS A 67 -0.16 9.55 -6.24
C CYS A 67 1.06 9.16 -7.07
N LEU A 68 0.81 8.65 -8.28
CA LEU A 68 1.86 8.27 -9.21
C LEU A 68 2.57 9.51 -9.77
N PRO A 69 3.91 9.52 -9.88
CA PRO A 69 4.62 10.55 -10.61
C PRO A 69 4.10 10.65 -12.06
N GLY A 70 3.93 11.86 -12.56
CA GLY A 70 3.49 12.13 -13.94
C GLY A 70 1.99 12.07 -14.15
N SER A 71 1.33 10.91 -14.03
CA SER A 71 -0.11 10.78 -14.23
C SER A 71 -0.94 11.40 -13.11
N ARG A 72 -0.39 11.40 -11.88
CA ARG A 72 -1.07 11.81 -10.65
C ARG A 72 -2.31 10.99 -10.35
N ASP A 73 -2.34 9.75 -10.79
CA ASP A 73 -3.40 8.82 -10.42
C ASP A 73 -3.31 8.56 -8.90
N PRO A 74 -4.37 8.81 -8.13
CA PRO A 74 -4.38 8.69 -6.68
C PRO A 74 -4.69 7.28 -6.23
N PHE A 75 -4.06 6.85 -5.13
CA PHE A 75 -4.30 5.60 -4.42
C PHE A 75 -4.32 5.84 -2.92
N GLU A 76 -4.95 4.96 -2.18
CA GLU A 76 -4.96 4.97 -0.72
C GLU A 76 -4.59 3.57 -0.19
N PRO A 77 -3.30 3.19 -0.21
CA PRO A 77 -2.85 1.92 0.36
C PRO A 77 -3.16 1.84 1.85
N ASP A 78 -3.43 0.63 2.35
CA ASP A 78 -3.78 0.40 3.75
C ASP A 78 -2.63 0.70 4.71
N PHE A 79 -1.38 0.63 4.20
CA PHE A 79 -0.16 0.95 4.93
C PHE A 79 0.83 1.68 4.04
N VAL A 80 1.47 2.72 4.58
CA VAL A 80 2.55 3.47 3.92
C VAL A 80 3.69 3.71 4.89
N MET A 81 4.92 3.47 4.45
CA MET A 81 6.14 3.90 5.14
C MET A 81 6.94 4.84 4.24
N ALA A 82 7.29 6.02 4.77
CA ALA A 82 7.94 7.08 4.01
C ALA A 82 8.92 7.90 4.86
N PRO A 83 9.95 8.51 4.26
CA PRO A 83 10.74 9.56 4.90
C PRO A 83 9.85 10.72 5.38
N LYS A 84 10.28 11.44 6.40
CA LYS A 84 9.52 12.60 6.93
C LYS A 84 9.32 13.72 5.92
N ASP A 85 10.25 13.83 4.99
CA ASP A 85 10.32 14.86 3.94
C ASP A 85 9.98 14.30 2.54
N ALA A 86 9.29 13.16 2.47
CA ALA A 86 8.84 12.57 1.21
C ALA A 86 8.12 13.61 0.33
N PRO A 87 8.43 13.65 -0.98
CA PRO A 87 7.84 14.62 -1.90
C PRO A 87 6.32 14.53 -1.93
N ARG A 88 5.64 15.68 -2.01
CA ARG A 88 4.18 15.76 -1.93
C ARG A 88 3.58 16.47 -3.14
N TRP A 89 2.39 16.01 -3.52
CA TRP A 89 1.49 16.75 -4.37
C TRP A 89 0.44 17.47 -3.51
N GLY A 90 0.52 18.80 -3.48
CA GLY A 90 -0.38 19.61 -2.65
C GLY A 90 -0.22 19.33 -1.15
N VAL A 91 -1.33 19.33 -0.43
CA VAL A 91 -1.35 19.19 1.04
C VAL A 91 -1.62 17.76 1.50
N ARG A 92 -2.16 16.91 0.65
CA ARG A 92 -2.67 15.57 1.02
C ARG A 92 -1.80 14.42 0.51
N GLU A 93 -1.41 14.46 -0.77
CA GLU A 93 -0.85 13.30 -1.46
C GLU A 93 0.67 13.28 -1.41
N VAL A 94 1.24 12.11 -1.18
CA VAL A 94 2.69 11.85 -1.28
C VAL A 94 2.96 11.14 -2.60
N PHE A 95 4.04 11.52 -3.30
CA PHE A 95 4.45 10.79 -4.51
C PHE A 95 4.97 9.41 -4.18
N THR A 96 4.58 8.41 -4.97
CA THR A 96 4.95 7.01 -4.75
C THR A 96 6.45 6.74 -4.86
N ASP A 97 7.19 7.47 -5.70
CA ASP A 97 8.65 7.36 -5.86
C ASP A 97 9.44 7.91 -4.66
N GLY A 98 8.76 8.56 -3.72
CA GLY A 98 9.34 9.01 -2.45
C GLY A 98 9.05 8.08 -1.28
N LEU A 99 8.37 6.95 -1.50
CA LEU A 99 8.01 6.00 -0.44
C LEU A 99 9.13 4.98 -0.19
N VAL A 100 9.13 4.40 0.99
CA VAL A 100 9.99 3.26 1.36
C VAL A 100 9.27 1.95 1.09
N MET A 101 8.00 1.87 1.50
CA MET A 101 7.18 0.67 1.34
C MET A 101 5.68 1.04 1.35
N VAL A 102 4.88 0.26 0.65
CA VAL A 102 3.43 0.23 0.78
C VAL A 102 2.96 -1.15 1.20
N GLY A 103 1.79 -1.24 1.83
CA GLY A 103 1.11 -2.48 2.17
C GLY A 103 -0.36 -2.41 1.80
N GLU A 104 -0.86 -3.52 1.26
CA GLU A 104 -2.28 -3.73 0.97
C GLU A 104 -2.78 -4.95 1.74
N ILE A 105 -3.99 -4.86 2.25
CA ILE A 105 -4.68 -5.94 2.93
C ILE A 105 -5.87 -6.35 2.09
N VAL A 106 -5.79 -7.55 1.53
CA VAL A 106 -6.80 -8.06 0.60
C VAL A 106 -8.16 -8.13 1.26
N SER A 107 -9.14 -7.56 0.59
CA SER A 107 -10.55 -7.63 0.97
C SER A 107 -11.38 -8.28 -0.15
N PRO A 108 -12.59 -8.79 0.13
CA PRO A 108 -13.43 -9.38 -0.92
C PRO A 108 -13.72 -8.44 -2.08
N GLY A 109 -13.76 -7.12 -1.84
CA GLY A 109 -14.04 -6.12 -2.87
C GLY A 109 -12.84 -5.69 -3.69
N SER A 110 -11.60 -5.94 -3.21
CA SER A 110 -10.36 -5.48 -3.84
C SER A 110 -9.43 -6.61 -4.30
N ALA A 111 -9.78 -7.87 -4.02
CA ALA A 111 -8.89 -9.02 -4.17
C ALA A 111 -8.19 -9.13 -5.54
N GLU A 112 -8.91 -8.96 -6.64
CA GLU A 112 -8.33 -9.00 -7.99
C GLU A 112 -7.36 -7.84 -8.22
N ASP A 113 -7.76 -6.64 -7.82
CA ASP A 113 -6.93 -5.45 -8.02
C ASP A 113 -5.68 -5.49 -7.14
N ASP A 114 -5.79 -5.91 -5.86
CA ASP A 114 -4.68 -5.99 -4.93
C ASP A 114 -3.65 -7.06 -5.33
N ARG A 115 -4.12 -8.23 -5.80
CA ARG A 115 -3.25 -9.35 -6.19
C ARG A 115 -2.58 -9.15 -7.55
N ASP A 116 -3.33 -8.68 -8.54
CA ASP A 116 -2.92 -8.76 -9.94
C ASP A 116 -2.48 -7.42 -10.53
N LYS A 117 -3.03 -6.29 -10.06
CA LYS A 117 -2.79 -4.98 -10.67
C LYS A 117 -1.89 -4.07 -9.84
N LYS A 118 -2.17 -3.94 -8.54
CA LYS A 118 -1.45 -3.00 -7.66
C LYS A 118 0.06 -3.26 -7.59
N PRO A 119 0.57 -4.52 -7.59
CA PRO A 119 2.02 -4.74 -7.64
C PRO A 119 2.69 -4.08 -8.84
N GLY A 120 2.11 -4.22 -10.03
CA GLY A 120 2.63 -3.57 -11.24
C GLY A 120 2.51 -2.04 -11.21
N ILE A 121 1.45 -1.52 -10.60
CA ILE A 121 1.21 -0.08 -10.47
C ILE A 121 2.20 0.56 -9.50
N TYR A 122 2.40 -0.02 -8.32
CA TYR A 122 3.36 0.49 -7.33
C TYR A 122 4.81 0.39 -7.83
N ALA A 123 5.17 -0.71 -8.50
CA ALA A 123 6.46 -0.83 -9.15
C ALA A 123 6.66 0.25 -10.22
N GLY A 124 5.67 0.46 -11.11
CA GLY A 124 5.67 1.53 -12.10
C GLY A 124 5.71 2.94 -11.49
N GLY A 125 5.20 3.09 -10.28
CA GLY A 125 5.25 4.31 -9.47
C GLY A 125 6.55 4.50 -8.69
N GLY A 126 7.50 3.57 -8.77
CA GLY A 126 8.81 3.69 -8.13
C GLY A 126 8.85 3.27 -6.66
N VAL A 127 7.83 2.58 -6.14
CA VAL A 127 7.84 2.07 -4.76
C VAL A 127 8.81 0.90 -4.65
N PRO A 128 9.84 0.94 -3.77
CA PRO A 128 10.86 -0.10 -3.69
C PRO A 128 10.33 -1.46 -3.21
N VAL A 129 9.39 -1.45 -2.27
CA VAL A 129 8.86 -2.65 -1.61
C VAL A 129 7.33 -2.54 -1.49
N MET A 130 6.63 -3.60 -1.87
CA MET A 130 5.21 -3.76 -1.60
C MET A 130 4.97 -5.01 -0.78
N LEU A 131 4.15 -4.90 0.26
CA LEU A 131 3.67 -6.01 1.07
C LEU A 131 2.19 -6.26 0.76
N LEU A 132 1.84 -7.53 0.52
CA LEU A 132 0.46 -7.98 0.34
C LEU A 132 0.09 -8.94 1.46
N VAL A 133 -0.82 -8.51 2.33
CA VAL A 133 -1.41 -9.36 3.38
C VAL A 133 -2.71 -9.93 2.84
N ASP A 134 -2.76 -11.24 2.65
CA ASP A 134 -3.90 -11.91 2.02
C ASP A 134 -4.58 -12.91 2.97
N PRO A 135 -5.51 -12.44 3.81
CA PRO A 135 -6.26 -13.31 4.69
C PRO A 135 -7.29 -14.20 3.96
N LEU A 136 -7.53 -13.94 2.68
CA LEU A 136 -8.54 -14.65 1.88
C LEU A 136 -7.94 -15.79 1.04
N SER A 137 -6.61 -15.92 0.98
CA SER A 137 -5.97 -17.06 0.35
C SER A 137 -6.09 -18.33 1.22
N GLU A 138 -5.96 -19.51 0.61
CA GLU A 138 -5.99 -20.79 1.31
C GLU A 138 -4.69 -21.58 1.06
N PRO A 139 -3.78 -21.66 2.06
CA PRO A 139 -3.82 -20.98 3.37
C PRO A 139 -3.63 -19.45 3.26
N PRO A 140 -3.99 -18.66 4.30
CA PRO A 140 -3.72 -17.23 4.35
C PRO A 140 -2.22 -16.92 4.24
N THR A 141 -1.85 -15.90 3.48
CA THR A 141 -0.44 -15.61 3.13
C THR A 141 -0.07 -14.15 3.33
N VAL A 142 1.23 -13.93 3.48
CA VAL A 142 1.85 -12.62 3.35
C VAL A 142 2.94 -12.70 2.28
N THR A 143 2.88 -11.79 1.30
CA THR A 143 3.82 -11.74 0.18
C THR A 143 4.53 -10.40 0.13
N VAL A 144 5.86 -10.42 -0.01
CA VAL A 144 6.66 -9.23 -0.30
C VAL A 144 7.08 -9.23 -1.76
N PHE A 145 6.95 -8.08 -2.42
CA PHE A 145 7.46 -7.79 -3.76
C PHE A 145 8.60 -6.79 -3.63
N SER A 146 9.72 -7.05 -4.32
CA SER A 146 10.95 -6.26 -4.22
C SER A 146 11.81 -6.35 -5.49
N GLY A 147 13.06 -5.88 -5.44
CA GLY A 147 13.95 -5.92 -6.58
C GLY A 147 13.48 -5.00 -7.71
N LEU A 148 13.10 -3.75 -7.38
CA LEU A 148 12.56 -2.80 -8.35
C LEU A 148 13.57 -2.51 -9.46
N GLN A 149 13.22 -2.90 -10.70
CA GLN A 149 14.00 -2.65 -11.91
C GLN A 149 13.05 -2.27 -13.06
N ASP A 150 13.33 -1.18 -13.74
CA ASP A 150 12.57 -0.70 -14.91
C ASP A 150 11.05 -0.65 -14.66
N GLY A 151 10.62 -0.23 -13.45
CA GLY A 151 9.23 -0.13 -13.05
C GLY A 151 8.53 -1.47 -12.83
N ARG A 152 9.28 -2.52 -12.49
CA ARG A 152 8.77 -3.86 -12.16
C ARG A 152 9.47 -4.43 -10.94
N TYR A 153 8.75 -5.20 -10.15
CA TYR A 153 9.37 -6.06 -9.15
C TYR A 153 9.92 -7.32 -9.83
N THR A 154 11.18 -7.62 -9.58
CA THR A 154 11.87 -8.81 -10.14
C THR A 154 11.95 -9.96 -9.13
N GLU A 155 11.62 -9.68 -7.87
CA GLU A 155 11.68 -10.63 -6.77
C GLU A 155 10.36 -10.62 -6.00
N SER A 156 9.97 -11.80 -5.50
CA SER A 156 8.88 -11.95 -4.55
C SER A 156 9.12 -13.13 -3.63
N ALA A 157 8.70 -13.01 -2.39
CA ALA A 157 8.69 -14.10 -1.42
C ALA A 157 7.34 -14.13 -0.71
N SER A 158 6.79 -15.33 -0.50
CA SER A 158 5.50 -15.53 0.14
C SER A 158 5.62 -16.58 1.24
N VAL A 159 4.95 -16.31 2.36
CA VAL A 159 4.83 -17.26 3.48
C VAL A 159 3.38 -17.41 3.89
N GLU A 160 3.03 -18.55 4.46
CA GLU A 160 1.78 -18.69 5.20
C GLU A 160 1.81 -17.80 6.44
N MET A 161 0.69 -17.18 6.80
CA MET A 161 0.57 -16.43 8.06
C MET A 161 0.99 -17.28 9.25
N GLY A 162 1.69 -16.68 10.21
CA GLY A 162 2.30 -17.36 11.34
C GLY A 162 3.76 -17.75 11.13
N LYS A 163 4.34 -17.45 9.97
CA LYS A 163 5.76 -17.66 9.68
C LYS A 163 6.49 -16.33 9.57
N SER A 164 7.81 -16.33 9.83
CA SER A 164 8.66 -15.15 9.61
C SER A 164 8.84 -14.89 8.12
N LEU A 165 8.78 -13.61 7.74
CA LEU A 165 9.03 -13.13 6.38
C LEU A 165 10.11 -12.05 6.41
N HIS A 166 11.22 -12.29 5.71
CA HIS A 166 12.22 -11.26 5.51
C HIS A 166 11.74 -10.22 4.50
N ILE A 167 11.69 -8.96 4.92
CA ILE A 167 11.42 -7.80 4.05
C ILE A 167 12.77 -7.23 3.60
N PRO A 168 13.09 -7.25 2.29
CA PRO A 168 14.41 -6.85 1.80
C PRO A 168 14.71 -5.34 1.93
N GLU A 169 15.93 -4.96 1.58
CA GLU A 169 16.30 -3.54 1.44
C GLU A 169 15.30 -2.75 0.56
N PRO A 170 15.01 -1.49 0.89
CA PRO A 170 15.65 -0.64 1.90
C PRO A 170 15.12 -0.86 3.33
N VAL A 171 14.18 -1.75 3.53
CA VAL A 171 13.53 -2.00 4.82
C VAL A 171 14.41 -2.87 5.72
N ASP A 172 14.93 -3.99 5.21
CA ASP A 172 15.78 -4.97 5.91
C ASP A 172 15.22 -5.31 7.31
N PHE A 173 14.12 -6.06 7.32
CA PHE A 173 13.35 -6.35 8.54
C PHE A 173 12.75 -7.76 8.51
N GLU A 174 12.83 -8.48 9.63
CA GLU A 174 12.12 -9.76 9.81
C GLU A 174 10.72 -9.50 10.39
N LEU A 175 9.70 -9.69 9.56
CA LEU A 175 8.31 -9.58 9.98
C LEU A 175 7.82 -10.94 10.50
N ASP A 176 7.45 -10.99 11.77
CA ASP A 176 6.72 -12.14 12.33
C ASP A 176 5.23 -12.00 11.96
N THR A 177 4.77 -12.82 11.02
CA THR A 177 3.39 -12.74 10.53
C THR A 177 2.37 -13.38 11.47
N VAL A 178 2.80 -13.91 12.64
CA VAL A 178 1.89 -14.42 13.69
C VAL A 178 0.96 -13.32 14.20
N ILE A 179 1.40 -12.05 14.11
CA ILE A 179 0.58 -10.88 14.47
C ILE A 179 -0.77 -10.85 13.78
N PHE A 180 -0.91 -11.41 12.58
CA PHE A 180 -2.17 -11.45 11.83
C PHE A 180 -3.11 -12.60 12.22
N LEU A 181 -2.67 -13.49 13.12
CA LEU A 181 -3.45 -14.63 13.63
C LEU A 181 -3.99 -14.39 15.04
N GLU A 182 -3.63 -13.27 15.66
CA GLU A 182 -4.10 -12.92 17.00
C GLU A 182 -5.54 -12.36 16.91
N ASP A 183 -6.46 -12.98 17.66
CA ASP A 183 -7.87 -12.57 17.79
C ASP A 183 -8.01 -11.31 18.71
#